data_1e99a79b11fc0836a44f217a36832810
#
_entry.id   1e99a79b11fc0836a44f217a36832810
#
_cell.length_a   1.000
_cell.length_b   1.000
_cell.length_c   1.000
_cell.angle_alpha   90.00
_cell.angle_beta   90.00
_cell.angle_gamma   90.00
#
_symmetry.space_group_name_H-M   'P 1'
#
loop_
_entity.id
_entity.type
_entity.pdbx_description
1 polymer ?
#
loop_
_entity_poly.entity_id
_entity_poly.type
_entity_poly.pdbx_seq_one_letter_code
_entity_poly.pdbx_strand_id
1 'polypeptide(L)' 'MPRAIDIITLRTTDQCPDNRTCPSIHAVTGEPDRRYVITKRVTDPAVIAAFARLVAGDEQLGYVPTDLIPEA' A
#
# COMPACT_ATOMS: atom_id res chain seq x y z
N MET A 1 -17.57 -21.23 0.31
CA MET A 1 -18.07 -19.85 0.55
C MET A 1 -16.90 -18.97 0.96
N PRO A 2 -16.73 -17.83 0.31
CA PRO A 2 -15.71 -16.88 0.78
C PRO A 2 -16.13 -16.31 2.14
N ARG A 3 -15.19 -16.17 3.03
CA ARG A 3 -15.48 -15.53 4.33
C ARG A 3 -15.65 -14.03 4.13
N ALA A 4 -16.44 -13.41 4.96
CA ALA A 4 -16.57 -11.96 4.97
C ALA A 4 -15.27 -11.34 5.49
N ILE A 5 -14.81 -10.30 4.81
CA ILE A 5 -13.60 -9.57 5.19
C ILE A 5 -14.01 -8.20 5.71
N ASP A 6 -13.64 -7.93 6.96
CA ASP A 6 -13.90 -6.63 7.59
C ASP A 6 -12.64 -5.78 7.49
N ILE A 7 -12.74 -4.69 6.75
CA ILE A 7 -11.62 -3.78 6.50
C ILE A 7 -11.80 -2.54 7.36
N ILE A 8 -10.73 -2.18 8.07
CA ILE A 8 -10.68 -0.96 8.87
C ILE A 8 -9.66 -0.04 8.25
N THR A 9 -10.08 1.11 7.75
CA THR A 9 -9.17 2.09 7.18
C THR A 9 -8.47 2.86 8.28
N LEU A 10 -7.15 2.72 8.37
CA LEU A 10 -6.35 3.36 9.41
C LEU A 10 -5.84 4.73 8.99
N ARG A 11 -5.51 4.89 7.71
CA ARG A 11 -4.92 6.13 7.21
C ARG A 11 -5.16 6.26 5.72
N THR A 12 -5.53 7.46 5.27
CA THR A 12 -5.67 7.78 3.86
C THR A 12 -4.82 9.01 3.55
N THR A 13 -4.40 9.14 2.28
CA THR A 13 -3.63 10.31 1.89
C THR A 13 -4.52 11.55 1.77
N ASP A 14 -3.98 12.70 2.16
CA ASP A 14 -4.67 13.98 1.97
C ASP A 14 -4.70 14.41 0.51
N GLN A 15 -3.93 13.75 -0.35
CA GLN A 15 -3.83 14.06 -1.77
C GLN A 15 -4.78 13.24 -2.62
N CYS A 16 -5.87 12.77 -2.03
CA CYS A 16 -6.83 11.92 -2.72
C CYS A 16 -7.89 12.77 -3.43
N PRO A 17 -7.96 12.72 -4.78
CA PRO A 17 -8.94 13.53 -5.51
C PRO A 17 -10.37 13.00 -5.41
N ASP A 18 -10.58 11.70 -5.21
CA ASP A 18 -11.91 11.10 -5.23
C ASP A 18 -12.32 10.41 -3.93
N ASN A 19 -11.45 10.38 -2.93
CA ASN A 19 -11.67 9.73 -1.64
C ASN A 19 -12.01 8.24 -1.72
N ARG A 20 -11.68 7.58 -2.82
CA ARG A 20 -12.02 6.16 -3.04
C ARG A 20 -10.84 5.31 -3.47
N THR A 21 -10.16 5.72 -4.54
CA THR A 21 -9.14 4.90 -5.20
C THR A 21 -7.76 5.49 -4.97
N CYS A 22 -7.46 5.77 -3.73
CA CYS A 22 -6.22 6.45 -3.34
C CYS A 22 -5.36 5.54 -2.47
N PRO A 23 -4.04 5.78 -2.43
CA PRO A 23 -3.18 5.06 -1.49
C PRO A 23 -3.67 5.20 -0.06
N SER A 24 -3.64 4.08 0.67
CA SER A 24 -4.19 4.02 2.02
C SER A 24 -3.65 2.81 2.76
N ILE A 25 -3.76 2.84 4.08
CA ILE A 25 -3.30 1.76 4.96
C ILE A 25 -4.51 1.21 5.71
N HIS A 26 -4.66 -0.10 5.72
CA HIS A 26 -5.80 -0.78 6.28
C HIS A 26 -5.41 -1.92 7.20
N ALA A 27 -6.27 -2.20 8.17
CA ALA A 27 -6.22 -3.43 8.95
C ALA A 27 -7.36 -4.34 8.50
N VAL A 28 -7.17 -5.64 8.66
CA VAL A 28 -8.22 -6.63 8.45
C VAL A 28 -8.47 -7.32 9.78
N THR A 29 -9.73 -7.43 10.17
CA THR A 29 -10.12 -8.10 11.40
C THR A 29 -9.63 -9.55 11.39
N GLY A 30 -8.97 -9.96 12.47
CA GLY A 30 -8.42 -11.32 12.57
C GLY A 30 -6.99 -11.46 12.06
N GLU A 31 -6.38 -10.37 11.57
CA GLU A 31 -4.99 -10.39 11.10
C GLU A 31 -4.18 -9.27 11.77
N PRO A 32 -3.91 -9.39 13.08
CA PRO A 32 -3.25 -8.31 13.83
C PRO A 32 -1.77 -8.13 13.50
N ASP A 33 -1.15 -9.10 12.84
CA ASP A 33 0.28 -9.12 12.56
C ASP A 33 0.65 -8.45 11.22
N ARG A 34 -0.33 -7.95 10.47
CA ARG A 34 -0.05 -7.32 9.18
C ARG A 34 -1.00 -6.15 8.91
N ARG A 35 -0.57 -5.31 7.99
CA ARG A 35 -1.38 -4.21 7.47
C ARG A 35 -1.41 -4.33 5.95
N TYR A 36 -2.55 -3.97 5.37
CA TYR A 36 -2.72 -3.98 3.92
C TYR A 36 -2.57 -2.56 3.43
N VAL A 37 -1.70 -2.37 2.44
CA VAL A 37 -1.37 -1.05 1.92
C VAL A 37 -1.74 -0.99 0.45
N ILE A 38 -2.56 -0.01 0.08
CA ILE A 38 -2.88 0.26 -1.30
C ILE A 38 -1.86 1.29 -1.80
N THR A 39 -1.09 0.91 -2.82
CA THR A 39 0.00 1.72 -3.34
C THR A 39 -0.23 2.04 -4.81
N LYS A 40 0.47 3.04 -5.30
CA LYS A 40 0.56 3.31 -6.74
C LYS A 40 1.65 2.45 -7.34
N ARG A 41 1.42 1.98 -8.57
CA ARG A 41 2.39 1.16 -9.29
C ARG A 41 3.55 2.01 -9.74
N VAL A 42 4.76 1.52 -9.53
CA VAL A 42 5.97 2.16 -10.05
C VAL A 42 6.08 1.81 -11.53
N THR A 43 6.18 2.83 -12.38
CA THR A 43 6.26 2.65 -13.83
C THR A 43 7.57 3.15 -14.42
N ASP A 44 8.37 3.90 -13.67
CA ASP A 44 9.67 4.41 -14.14
C ASP A 44 10.67 3.25 -14.19
N PRO A 45 11.17 2.87 -15.38
CA PRO A 45 12.07 1.73 -15.48
C PRO A 45 13.41 1.94 -14.76
N ALA A 46 13.87 3.17 -14.60
CA ALA A 46 15.10 3.44 -13.85
C ALA A 46 14.90 3.14 -12.36
N VAL A 47 13.74 3.50 -11.81
CA VAL A 47 13.42 3.21 -10.41
C VAL A 47 13.25 1.70 -10.21
N ILE A 48 12.55 1.03 -11.12
CA ILE A 48 12.35 -0.42 -11.04
C ILE A 48 13.70 -1.14 -11.05
N ALA A 49 14.61 -0.74 -11.95
CA ALA A 49 15.93 -1.34 -12.04
C ALA A 49 16.74 -1.11 -10.76
N ALA A 50 16.65 0.07 -10.17
CA ALA A 50 17.39 0.40 -8.95
C ALA A 50 16.96 -0.47 -7.78
N PHE A 51 15.68 -0.87 -7.72
CA PHE A 51 15.14 -1.68 -6.62
C PHE A 51 15.15 -3.18 -6.92
N ALA A 52 15.56 -3.61 -8.11
CA ALA A 52 15.40 -5.00 -8.54
C ALA A 52 16.01 -6.02 -7.56
N ARG A 53 17.13 -5.68 -6.91
CA ARG A 53 17.81 -6.56 -5.96
C ARG A 53 17.13 -6.60 -4.59
N LEU A 54 16.23 -5.66 -4.32
CA LEU A 54 15.57 -5.53 -3.03
C LEU A 54 14.18 -6.15 -3.01
N VAL A 55 13.66 -6.55 -4.17
CA VAL A 55 12.31 -7.07 -4.32
C VAL A 55 12.39 -8.56 -4.57
N ALA A 56 11.86 -9.36 -3.65
CA ALA A 56 11.81 -10.81 -3.78
C ALA A 56 10.74 -11.24 -4.81
N GLY A 57 10.78 -12.52 -5.20
CA GLY A 57 9.85 -13.02 -6.22
C GLY A 57 8.37 -12.94 -5.84
N ASP A 58 8.07 -12.95 -4.52
CA ASP A 58 6.71 -12.85 -4.01
C ASP A 58 6.36 -11.43 -3.54
N GLU A 59 7.23 -10.45 -3.81
CA GLU A 59 7.03 -9.07 -3.41
C GLU A 59 6.82 -8.18 -4.62
N GLN A 60 6.26 -6.99 -4.40
CA GLN A 60 6.08 -6.02 -5.45
C GLN A 60 6.43 -4.63 -4.95
N LEU A 61 6.97 -3.81 -5.85
CA LEU A 61 7.35 -2.44 -5.55
C LEU A 61 6.17 -1.51 -5.84
N GLY A 62 5.83 -0.70 -4.84
CA GLY A 62 4.84 0.36 -5.01
C GLY A 62 5.32 1.62 -4.31
N TYR A 63 4.60 2.70 -4.47
CA TYR A 63 4.88 3.93 -3.74
C TYR A 63 3.61 4.53 -3.17
N VAL A 64 3.77 5.33 -2.12
CA VAL A 64 2.67 6.05 -1.48
C VAL A 64 3.12 7.48 -1.21
N PRO A 65 2.18 8.43 -1.10
CA PRO A 65 2.53 9.77 -0.66
C PRO A 65 3.16 9.74 0.73
N THR A 66 4.06 10.68 0.98
CA THR A 66 4.80 10.71 2.23
C THR A 66 3.92 10.94 3.46
N ASP A 67 2.73 11.51 3.29
CA ASP A 67 1.81 11.72 4.40
C ASP A 67 1.26 10.42 4.99
N LEU A 68 1.36 9.29 4.25
CA LEU A 68 0.98 8.00 4.79
C LEU A 68 2.03 7.40 5.71
N ILE A 69 3.30 7.80 5.55
CA ILE A 69 4.42 7.30 6.37
C ILE A 69 5.21 8.49 6.89
N PRO A 70 4.65 9.25 7.84
CA PRO A 70 5.24 10.52 8.24
C PRO A 70 6.60 10.40 8.95
N GLU A 71 6.95 9.22 9.43
CA GLU A 71 8.21 9.00 10.13
C GLU A 71 9.29 8.37 9.27
N ALA A 72 8.97 8.11 8.01
CA ALA A 72 9.92 7.49 7.10
C ALA A 72 10.89 8.51 6.51
#